data_20b885df43dc8482b063f51e3d6fea72
#
_entry.id   20b885df43dc8482b063f51e3d6fea72
#
_cell.length_a   1.000
_cell.length_b   1.000
_cell.length_c   1.000
_cell.angle_alpha   90.00
_cell.angle_beta   90.00
_cell.angle_gamma   90.00
#
_symmetry.space_group_name_H-M   'P 1'
#
loop_
_entity.id
_entity.type
_entity.pdbx_description
1 polymer ?
#
loop_
_entity_poly.entity_id
_entity_poly.type
_entity_poly.pdbx_seq_one_letter_code
_entity_poly.pdbx_strand_id
1 'polypeptide(L)'
;CVGEVSAEVKQLLKTTKESLYKAILTAIPGKRLGDIGYAVQQHCESQGYGIVREFVGHGIGRTMHEDPQIPNYGKQGTGKQLKNGMCLAIEPMVTMKSPELYMLPDKWGVITRDKLPAAHFEHTIAIHHGKADILSTFEKKKKIEGHLY
;
A
#
# COMPACT_ATOMS: atom_id res chain seq x y z
N CYS A 1 -11.70 -4.33 -13.25
CA CYS A 1 -11.28 -5.27 -14.29
C CYS A 1 -11.86 -4.85 -15.62
N VAL A 2 -11.13 -5.10 -16.70
CA VAL A 2 -11.65 -4.98 -18.07
C VAL A 2 -11.92 -6.41 -18.56
N GLY A 3 -13.19 -6.70 -18.89
CA GLY A 3 -13.61 -8.04 -19.24
C GLY A 3 -13.72 -9.00 -18.05
N GLU A 4 -13.80 -10.31 -18.36
CA GLU A 4 -13.92 -11.37 -17.37
C GLU A 4 -12.54 -11.80 -16.87
N VAL A 5 -12.40 -11.90 -15.54
CA VAL A 5 -11.20 -12.45 -14.89
C VAL A 5 -11.57 -13.53 -13.89
N SER A 6 -10.63 -14.41 -13.55
CA SER A 6 -10.87 -15.54 -12.65
C SER A 6 -11.20 -15.06 -11.21
N ALA A 7 -11.83 -15.94 -10.44
CA ALA A 7 -12.17 -15.66 -9.05
C ALA A 7 -10.93 -15.36 -8.19
N GLU A 8 -9.82 -16.06 -8.46
CA GLU A 8 -8.54 -15.87 -7.77
C GLU A 8 -7.96 -14.47 -8.02
N VAL A 9 -8.04 -13.98 -9.28
CA VAL A 9 -7.60 -12.61 -9.61
C VAL A 9 -8.50 -11.57 -8.94
N LYS A 10 -9.82 -11.77 -8.93
CA LYS A 10 -10.75 -10.89 -8.20
C LYS A 10 -10.42 -10.84 -6.71
N GLN A 11 -10.10 -11.99 -6.12
CA GLN A 11 -9.72 -12.06 -4.70
C GLN A 11 -8.38 -11.37 -4.43
N LEU A 12 -7.36 -11.54 -5.29
CA LEU A 12 -6.09 -10.83 -5.20
C LEU A 12 -6.30 -9.30 -5.21
N LEU A 13 -7.08 -8.79 -6.15
CA LEU A 13 -7.39 -7.36 -6.25
C LEU A 13 -8.10 -6.86 -5.00
N LYS A 14 -9.09 -7.59 -4.51
CA LYS A 14 -9.83 -7.26 -3.30
C LYS A 14 -8.89 -7.19 -2.08
N THR A 15 -8.09 -8.24 -1.86
CA THR A 15 -7.16 -8.31 -0.73
C THR A 15 -6.11 -7.19 -0.78
N THR A 16 -5.57 -6.89 -1.97
CA THR A 16 -4.61 -5.80 -2.14
C THR A 16 -5.24 -4.44 -1.82
N LYS A 17 -6.45 -4.19 -2.31
CA LYS A 17 -7.19 -2.96 -2.00
C LYS A 17 -7.48 -2.84 -0.49
N GLU A 18 -7.95 -3.91 0.13
CA GLU A 18 -8.22 -3.94 1.57
C GLU A 18 -6.96 -3.68 2.40
N SER A 19 -5.81 -4.24 1.98
CA SER A 19 -4.52 -4.01 2.66
C SER A 19 -4.13 -2.53 2.63
N LEU A 20 -4.35 -1.84 1.51
CA LEU A 20 -4.13 -0.40 1.40
C LEU A 20 -4.95 0.38 2.44
N TYR A 21 -6.24 0.10 2.56
CA TYR A 21 -7.08 0.81 3.54
C TYR A 21 -6.69 0.49 4.98
N LYS A 22 -6.29 -0.75 5.29
CA LYS A 22 -5.75 -1.10 6.62
C LYS A 22 -4.48 -0.33 6.94
N ALA A 23 -3.59 -0.19 5.96
CA ALA A 23 -2.38 0.62 6.07
C ALA A 23 -2.70 2.10 6.33
N ILE A 24 -3.63 2.67 5.57
CA ILE A 24 -4.08 4.06 5.73
C ILE A 24 -4.66 4.31 7.14
N LEU A 25 -5.51 3.41 7.63
CA LEU A 25 -6.07 3.51 8.99
C LEU A 25 -5.00 3.44 10.09
N THR A 26 -3.88 2.77 9.81
CA THR A 26 -2.73 2.68 10.72
C THR A 26 -1.87 3.94 10.68
N ALA A 27 -1.96 4.74 9.60
CA ALA A 27 -1.13 5.93 9.37
C ALA A 27 -1.62 7.13 10.19
N ILE A 28 -1.51 7.05 11.51
CA ILE A 28 -1.88 8.11 12.44
C ILE A 28 -0.67 8.61 13.24
N PRO A 29 -0.70 9.85 13.77
CA PRO A 29 0.39 10.37 14.59
C PRO A 29 0.71 9.46 15.78
N GLY A 30 2.01 9.27 16.06
CA GLY A 30 2.49 8.40 17.13
C GLY A 30 2.78 6.96 16.68
N LYS A 31 2.12 6.45 15.67
CA LYS A 31 2.48 5.20 15.00
C LYS A 31 3.79 5.35 14.23
N ARG A 32 4.30 4.27 13.67
CA ARG A 32 5.56 4.23 12.94
C ARG A 32 5.40 3.60 11.56
N LEU A 33 6.37 3.81 10.68
CA LEU A 33 6.35 3.24 9.33
C LEU A 33 6.22 1.71 9.33
N GLY A 34 6.88 1.03 10.28
CA GLY A 34 6.76 -0.42 10.45
C GLY A 34 5.35 -0.88 10.82
N ASP A 35 4.53 -0.03 11.44
CA ASP A 35 3.13 -0.36 11.72
C ASP A 35 2.29 -0.39 10.42
N ILE A 36 2.57 0.54 9.48
CA ILE A 36 1.93 0.58 8.16
C ILE A 36 2.29 -0.70 7.39
N GLY A 37 3.59 -0.99 7.24
CA GLY A 37 4.05 -2.18 6.52
C GLY A 37 3.56 -3.49 7.14
N TYR A 38 3.53 -3.57 8.46
CA TYR A 38 2.98 -4.74 9.18
C TYR A 38 1.49 -4.94 8.86
N ALA A 39 0.69 -3.87 8.81
CA ALA A 39 -0.74 -3.97 8.51
C ALA A 39 -1.00 -4.53 7.10
N VAL A 40 -0.20 -4.11 6.10
CA VAL A 40 -0.24 -4.68 4.74
C VAL A 40 0.16 -6.15 4.77
N GLN A 41 1.33 -6.43 5.31
CA GLN A 41 1.93 -7.76 5.32
C GLN A 41 1.02 -8.78 6.01
N GLN A 42 0.57 -8.49 7.21
CA GLN A 42 -0.29 -9.38 7.99
C GLN A 42 -1.58 -9.70 7.24
N HIS A 43 -2.21 -8.71 6.60
CA HIS A 43 -3.45 -8.92 5.87
C HIS A 43 -3.27 -9.80 4.63
N CYS A 44 -2.22 -9.57 3.86
CA CYS A 44 -1.99 -10.29 2.62
C CYS A 44 -1.41 -11.71 2.86
N GLU A 45 -0.37 -11.82 3.70
CA GLU A 45 0.28 -13.11 3.97
C GLU A 45 -0.65 -14.10 4.69
N SER A 46 -1.56 -13.62 5.56
CA SER A 46 -2.58 -14.48 6.18
C SER A 46 -3.56 -15.11 5.19
N GLN A 47 -3.65 -14.58 3.98
CA GLN A 47 -4.46 -15.11 2.88
C GLN A 47 -3.62 -15.86 1.82
N GLY A 48 -2.33 -16.07 2.08
CA GLY A 48 -1.41 -16.83 1.23
C GLY A 48 -0.80 -16.04 0.07
N TYR A 49 -0.88 -14.69 0.09
CA TYR A 49 -0.28 -13.82 -0.91
C TYR A 49 1.13 -13.40 -0.55
N GLY A 50 1.97 -13.13 -1.57
CA GLY A 50 3.31 -12.57 -1.39
C GLY A 50 3.31 -11.05 -1.37
N ILE A 51 4.29 -10.45 -0.68
CA ILE A 51 4.50 -9.00 -0.63
C ILE A 51 5.79 -8.66 -1.34
N VAL A 52 5.71 -7.79 -2.35
CA VAL A 52 6.88 -7.23 -3.04
C VAL A 52 7.74 -6.45 -2.04
N ARG A 53 9.06 -6.68 -2.08
CA ARG A 53 10.01 -6.07 -1.15
C ARG A 53 10.95 -5.06 -1.80
N GLU A 54 11.14 -5.16 -3.11
CA GLU A 54 12.06 -4.33 -3.91
C GLU A 54 11.50 -2.92 -4.17
N PHE A 55 10.18 -2.78 -4.14
CA PHE A 55 9.50 -1.51 -4.35
C PHE A 55 8.68 -1.16 -3.10
N VAL A 56 8.65 0.14 -2.81
CA VAL A 56 8.08 0.66 -1.57
C VAL A 56 7.36 1.99 -1.84
N GLY A 57 6.43 2.33 -1.00
CA GLY A 57 5.85 3.66 -0.96
C GLY A 57 6.87 4.71 -0.50
N HIS A 58 6.49 5.97 -0.54
CA HIS A 58 7.43 7.08 -0.32
C HIS A 58 6.77 8.31 0.31
N GLY A 59 7.58 9.18 0.86
CA GLY A 59 7.17 10.54 1.21
C GLY A 59 6.87 11.36 -0.04
N ILE A 60 6.03 12.37 0.10
CA ILE A 60 5.70 13.35 -0.94
C ILE A 60 5.86 14.75 -0.36
N GLY A 61 6.53 15.63 -1.10
CA GLY A 61 6.72 17.02 -0.71
C GLY A 61 6.90 17.92 -1.91
N ARG A 62 8.06 18.55 -2.03
CA ARG A 62 8.40 19.39 -3.19
C ARG A 62 8.61 18.56 -4.45
N THR A 63 9.05 17.31 -4.25
CA THR A 63 9.18 16.32 -5.32
C THR A 63 8.20 15.18 -5.10
N MET A 64 7.91 14.43 -6.16
CA MET A 64 6.98 13.31 -6.09
C MET A 64 7.52 12.21 -5.18
N HIS A 65 8.81 11.94 -5.22
CA HIS A 65 9.46 10.92 -4.41
C HIS A 65 10.44 11.56 -3.43
N GLU A 66 10.11 11.50 -2.14
CA GLU A 66 10.95 11.96 -1.04
C GLU A 66 11.02 10.92 0.08
N ASP A 67 11.97 11.09 0.97
CA ASP A 67 11.97 10.35 2.24
C ASP A 67 10.70 10.63 3.07
N PRO A 68 10.25 9.66 3.85
CA PRO A 68 10.83 8.33 4.05
C PRO A 68 10.34 7.30 3.06
N GLN A 69 11.09 6.20 2.90
CA GLN A 69 10.57 4.99 2.28
C GLN A 69 9.50 4.35 3.17
N ILE A 70 8.46 3.78 2.53
CA ILE A 70 7.32 3.17 3.21
C ILE A 70 7.16 1.72 2.71
N PRO A 71 7.89 0.77 3.31
CA PRO A 71 7.79 -0.62 2.91
C PRO A 71 6.38 -1.19 3.16
N ASN A 72 5.97 -2.11 2.30
CA ASN A 72 4.71 -2.86 2.43
C ASN A 72 4.83 -4.07 3.38
N TYR A 73 5.89 -4.13 4.16
CA TYR A 73 6.21 -5.13 5.17
C TYR A 73 6.93 -4.48 6.33
N GLY A 74 6.96 -5.13 7.48
CA GLY A 74 7.69 -4.58 8.62
C GLY A 74 7.31 -5.20 9.96
N LYS A 75 7.89 -4.62 11.00
CA LYS A 75 7.63 -4.98 12.40
C LYS A 75 6.94 -3.82 13.10
N GLN A 76 5.92 -4.13 13.87
CA GLN A 76 5.21 -3.12 14.68
C GLN A 76 6.17 -2.34 15.58
N GLY A 77 5.91 -1.04 15.73
CA GLY A 77 6.67 -0.15 16.58
C GLY A 77 8.07 0.21 16.07
N THR A 78 8.40 -0.12 14.80
CA THR A 78 9.71 0.19 14.21
C THR A 78 9.66 1.29 13.15
N GLY A 79 10.80 1.84 12.80
CA GLY A 79 10.93 2.87 11.78
C GLY A 79 10.59 4.28 12.28
N LYS A 80 10.58 5.23 11.34
CA LYS A 80 10.31 6.65 11.63
C LYS A 80 8.91 6.84 12.18
N GLN A 81 8.78 7.66 13.19
CA GLN A 81 7.50 8.00 13.80
C GLN A 81 6.69 8.92 12.87
N LEU A 82 5.42 8.61 12.73
CA LEU A 82 4.46 9.39 11.95
C LEU A 82 4.05 10.66 12.71
N LYS A 83 3.95 11.77 11.97
CA LYS A 83 3.62 13.09 12.51
C LYS A 83 2.58 13.78 11.63
N ASN A 84 1.80 14.68 12.22
CA ASN A 84 0.95 15.58 11.45
C ASN A 84 1.79 16.38 10.44
N GLY A 85 1.24 16.62 9.27
CA GLY A 85 1.88 17.32 8.15
C GLY A 85 2.65 16.42 7.19
N MET A 86 2.81 15.13 7.50
CA MET A 86 3.41 14.19 6.54
C MET A 86 2.44 13.88 5.40
N CYS A 87 2.94 13.95 4.16
CA CYS A 87 2.27 13.43 2.96
C CYS A 87 3.01 12.19 2.50
N LEU A 88 2.28 11.12 2.26
CA LEU A 88 2.82 9.80 1.99
C LEU A 88 2.07 9.12 0.84
N ALA A 89 2.79 8.44 -0.05
CA ALA A 89 2.22 7.45 -0.95
C ALA A 89 2.28 6.08 -0.27
N ILE A 90 1.12 5.46 -0.05
CA ILE A 90 1.00 4.09 0.44
C ILE A 90 0.53 3.24 -0.72
N GLU A 91 1.32 2.25 -1.10
CA GLU A 91 1.18 1.56 -2.39
C GLU A 91 1.50 0.06 -2.28
N PRO A 92 0.62 -0.73 -1.66
CA PRO A 92 0.80 -2.18 -1.59
C PRO A 92 0.95 -2.81 -2.97
N MET A 93 2.02 -3.58 -3.14
CA MET A 93 2.27 -4.42 -4.29
C MET A 93 2.27 -5.88 -3.84
N VAL A 94 1.27 -6.63 -4.30
CA VAL A 94 0.95 -7.96 -3.80
C VAL A 94 0.96 -8.97 -4.95
N THR A 95 1.64 -10.09 -4.76
CA THR A 95 1.75 -11.17 -5.73
C THR A 95 0.84 -12.33 -5.37
N MET A 96 0.39 -13.08 -6.37
CA MET A 96 -0.50 -14.23 -6.18
C MET A 96 0.12 -15.31 -5.28
N LYS A 97 1.45 -15.50 -5.34
CA LYS A 97 2.20 -16.48 -4.52
C LYS A 97 3.58 -15.97 -4.13
N SER A 98 4.60 -16.22 -4.97
CA SER A 98 5.97 -15.83 -4.65
C SER A 98 6.15 -14.31 -4.70
N PRO A 99 6.79 -13.69 -3.69
CA PRO A 99 7.13 -12.27 -3.71
C PRO A 99 8.26 -11.94 -4.67
N GLU A 100 8.95 -12.95 -5.23
CA GLU A 100 10.13 -12.74 -6.06
C GLU A 100 9.78 -12.13 -7.42
N LEU A 101 10.60 -11.16 -7.82
CA LEU A 101 10.46 -10.42 -9.06
C LEU A 101 11.61 -10.72 -10.03
N TYR A 102 11.35 -10.45 -11.31
CA TYR A 102 12.34 -10.45 -12.38
C TYR A 102 12.27 -9.13 -13.14
N MET A 103 13.40 -8.43 -13.20
CA MET A 103 13.55 -7.22 -14.01
C MET A 103 13.77 -7.60 -15.46
N LEU A 104 12.98 -7.05 -16.37
CA LEU A 104 13.13 -7.28 -17.81
C LEU A 104 14.41 -6.62 -18.37
N PRO A 105 14.91 -7.07 -19.55
CA PRO A 105 16.11 -6.52 -20.16
C PRO A 105 16.02 -5.01 -20.48
N ASP A 106 14.81 -4.47 -20.64
CA ASP A 106 14.55 -3.04 -20.85
C ASP A 106 14.84 -2.17 -19.60
N LYS A 107 15.18 -2.79 -18.47
CA LYS A 107 15.45 -2.17 -17.17
C LYS A 107 14.29 -1.35 -16.60
N TRP A 108 13.10 -1.55 -17.13
CA TRP A 108 11.87 -0.89 -16.70
C TRP A 108 10.77 -1.87 -16.34
N GLY A 109 10.49 -2.84 -17.21
CA GLY A 109 9.47 -3.85 -16.98
C GLY A 109 9.86 -4.80 -15.85
N VAL A 110 8.90 -5.07 -14.95
CA VAL A 110 9.06 -6.00 -13.84
C VAL A 110 7.92 -7.02 -13.88
N ILE A 111 8.27 -8.28 -13.77
CA ILE A 111 7.29 -9.39 -13.72
C ILE A 111 7.54 -10.26 -12.49
N THR A 112 6.50 -10.94 -12.02
CA THR A 112 6.64 -11.98 -11.01
C THR A 112 7.47 -13.14 -11.55
N ARG A 113 8.37 -13.69 -10.75
CA ARG A 113 9.23 -14.79 -11.17
C ARG A 113 8.45 -16.05 -11.53
N ASP A 114 7.34 -16.30 -10.86
CA ASP A 114 6.41 -17.41 -11.11
C ASP A 114 5.42 -17.13 -12.25
N LYS A 115 5.46 -15.93 -12.85
CA LYS A 115 4.58 -15.46 -13.94
C LYS A 115 3.09 -15.46 -13.58
N LEU A 116 2.77 -15.48 -12.28
CA LEU A 116 1.41 -15.34 -11.81
C LEU A 116 1.03 -13.84 -11.67
N PRO A 117 -0.26 -13.52 -11.62
CA PRO A 117 -0.73 -12.14 -11.47
C PRO A 117 -0.20 -11.45 -10.20
N ALA A 118 0.02 -10.15 -10.31
CA ALA A 118 0.25 -9.24 -9.19
C ALA A 118 -0.77 -8.11 -9.23
N ALA A 119 -1.00 -7.46 -8.09
CA ALA A 119 -1.87 -6.31 -7.97
C ALA A 119 -1.16 -5.17 -7.25
N HIS A 120 -1.45 -3.95 -7.68
CA HIS A 120 -0.94 -2.72 -7.09
C HIS A 120 -2.11 -1.74 -6.92
N PHE A 121 -2.25 -1.19 -5.73
CA PHE A 121 -3.15 -0.10 -5.41
C PHE A 121 -2.40 0.97 -4.65
N GLU A 122 -2.75 2.22 -4.88
CA GLU A 122 -2.07 3.35 -4.27
C GLU A 122 -3.06 4.43 -3.84
N HIS A 123 -2.74 5.07 -2.72
CA HIS A 123 -3.29 6.36 -2.36
C HIS A 123 -2.22 7.30 -1.81
N THR A 124 -2.29 8.56 -2.24
CA THR A 124 -1.63 9.66 -1.54
C THR A 124 -2.48 10.06 -0.35
N ILE A 125 -1.86 10.15 0.82
CA ILE A 125 -2.50 10.57 2.07
C ILE A 125 -1.78 11.77 2.68
N ALA A 126 -2.52 12.57 3.45
CA ALA A 126 -1.94 13.54 4.38
C ALA A 126 -2.32 13.17 5.81
N ILE A 127 -1.34 13.15 6.72
CA ILE A 127 -1.60 12.93 8.14
C ILE A 127 -1.97 14.28 8.76
N HIS A 128 -3.24 14.41 9.18
CA HIS A 128 -3.78 15.66 9.66
C HIS A 128 -4.84 15.43 10.75
N HIS A 129 -4.84 16.24 11.82
CA HIS A 129 -5.79 16.13 12.92
C HIS A 129 -5.96 14.72 13.50
N GLY A 130 -4.86 13.98 13.65
CA GLY A 130 -4.86 12.65 14.27
C GLY A 130 -5.26 11.50 13.36
N LYS A 131 -5.48 11.72 12.08
CA LYS A 131 -5.87 10.71 11.09
C LYS A 131 -5.15 10.91 9.76
N ALA A 132 -5.29 9.92 8.85
CA ALA A 132 -4.89 10.03 7.47
C ALA A 132 -6.09 10.48 6.62
N ASP A 133 -5.92 11.56 5.87
CA ASP A 133 -6.87 12.01 4.85
C ASP A 133 -6.37 11.56 3.47
N ILE A 134 -7.23 10.84 2.71
CA ILE A 134 -6.91 10.42 1.35
C ILE A 134 -7.06 11.62 0.41
N LEU A 135 -6.00 11.93 -0.34
CA LEU A 135 -5.96 13.06 -1.26
C LEU A 135 -6.25 12.66 -2.71
N SER A 136 -5.96 11.41 -3.10
CA SER A 136 -6.08 10.89 -4.47
C SER A 136 -7.38 10.12 -4.71
N THR A 137 -8.50 10.58 -4.15
CA THR A 137 -9.82 9.99 -4.41
C THR A 137 -10.61 10.84 -5.40
N PHE A 138 -11.32 10.20 -6.33
CA PHE A 138 -12.29 10.84 -7.22
C PHE A 138 -13.68 10.98 -6.58
N GLU A 139 -13.94 10.31 -5.47
CA GLU A 139 -15.20 10.45 -4.76
C GLU A 139 -15.24 11.83 -4.08
N LYS A 140 -16.28 12.63 -4.40
CA LYS A 140 -16.57 13.83 -3.64
C LYS A 140 -16.71 13.42 -2.19
N LYS A 141 -15.91 14.00 -1.29
CA LYS A 141 -16.01 13.78 0.16
C LYS A 141 -17.47 14.03 0.56
N LYS A 142 -18.30 12.99 0.57
CA LYS A 142 -19.53 13.03 1.34
C LYS A 142 -19.08 13.21 2.77
N LYS A 143 -19.56 14.25 3.45
CA LYS A 143 -19.46 14.34 4.91
C LYS A 143 -20.10 13.07 5.45
N ILE A 144 -19.29 12.07 5.71
CA ILE A 144 -19.72 10.86 6.39
C ILE A 144 -19.38 11.11 7.85
N GLU A 145 -20.38 11.55 8.59
CA GLU A 145 -20.32 11.50 10.04
C GLU A 145 -20.11 10.03 10.43
N GLY A 146 -18.90 9.72 10.91
CA GLY A 146 -18.62 8.51 11.67
C GLY A 146 -17.96 7.34 10.97
N HIS A 147 -17.86 7.23 9.65
CA HIS A 147 -17.15 6.12 8.99
C HIS A 147 -16.46 6.59 7.71
N LEU A 148 -15.15 6.49 7.70
CA LEU A 148 -14.34 6.57 6.48
C LEU A 148 -14.60 5.31 5.66
N TYR A 149 -15.25 5.48 4.52
CA TYR A 149 -15.11 4.76 3.22
C TYR A 149 -16.21 5.20 2.28
#